data_7be80996dd2b9959a1b4ab1a19ec2157
#
_entry.id   7be80996dd2b9959a1b4ab1a19ec2157
#
_cell.length_a   1.000
_cell.length_b   1.000
_cell.length_c   1.000
_cell.angle_alpha   90.00
_cell.angle_beta   90.00
_cell.angle_gamma   90.00
#
_symmetry.space_group_name_H-M   'P 1'
#
loop_
_entity.id
_entity.type
_entity.pdbx_description
1 polymer ?
#
loop_
_entity_poly.entity_id
_entity_poly.type
_entity_poly.pdbx_seq_one_letter_code
_entity_poly.pdbx_strand_id
1 'polypeptide(L)'
;VLSLEQIIAYQASPNLLQDRIILITGAGDGIGKAAAISCAALGAKVILAGRTLAKLEQVFDQIVVAGGAEPVIYPVDLEGASTEDYDELALNLDQQFGRLDGLLQNASI
;
A
#
# COMPACT_ATOMS: atom_id res chain seq x y z
N VAL A 1 13.05 -2.48 1.47
CA VAL A 1 11.61 -2.71 1.54
C VAL A 1 11.25 -3.42 2.84
N LEU A 2 10.32 -2.87 3.59
CA LEU A 2 9.85 -3.47 4.84
C LEU A 2 8.88 -4.61 4.55
N SER A 3 9.03 -5.72 5.26
CA SER A 3 8.06 -6.80 5.21
C SER A 3 6.83 -6.45 6.05
N LEU A 4 5.71 -7.13 5.80
CA LEU A 4 4.51 -6.97 6.61
C LEU A 4 4.81 -7.26 8.10
N GLU A 5 5.58 -8.30 8.38
CA GLU A 5 5.94 -8.66 9.75
C GLU A 5 6.74 -7.57 10.45
N GLN A 6 7.66 -6.94 9.73
CA GLN A 6 8.44 -5.83 10.27
C GLN A 6 7.55 -4.64 10.59
N ILE A 7 6.60 -4.31 9.71
CA ILE A 7 5.67 -3.21 9.92
C ILE A 7 4.81 -3.47 11.17
N ILE A 8 4.28 -4.66 11.31
CA ILE A 8 3.47 -5.04 12.47
C ILE A 8 4.28 -4.97 13.76
N ALA A 9 5.53 -5.43 13.73
CA ALA A 9 6.40 -5.42 14.90
C ALA A 9 6.74 -4.00 15.38
N TYR A 10 6.72 -3.03 14.49
CA TYR A 10 7.07 -1.63 14.81
C TYR A 10 5.86 -0.75 15.11
N GLN A 11 4.68 -1.29 15.30
CA GLN A 11 3.47 -0.50 15.59
C GLN A 11 3.57 0.37 16.85
N ALA A 12 4.52 0.11 17.73
CA ALA A 12 4.75 0.92 18.91
C ALA A 12 5.30 2.33 18.59
N SER A 13 5.84 2.55 17.39
CA SER A 13 6.37 3.84 16.96
C SER A 13 5.41 4.49 15.93
N PRO A 14 4.58 5.46 16.34
CA PRO A 14 3.52 5.98 15.49
C PRO A 14 4.01 6.72 14.25
N ASN A 15 5.27 7.13 14.19
CA ASN A 15 5.80 7.87 13.07
C ASN A 15 6.92 7.11 12.34
N LEU A 16 6.98 5.79 12.52
CA LEU A 16 8.04 4.97 11.93
C LEU A 16 8.16 5.15 10.42
N LEU A 17 7.03 5.26 9.72
CA LEU A 17 6.98 5.36 8.26
C LEU A 17 6.66 6.78 7.78
N GLN A 18 6.87 7.78 8.62
CA GLN A 18 6.60 9.17 8.27
C GLN A 18 7.29 9.54 6.95
N ASP A 19 6.52 10.13 6.04
CA ASP A 19 6.97 10.56 4.73
C ASP A 19 7.42 9.43 3.77
N ARG A 20 7.17 8.17 4.13
CA ARG A 20 7.44 7.03 3.24
C ARG A 20 6.26 6.83 2.30
N ILE A 21 6.56 6.45 1.05
CA ILE A 21 5.56 6.11 0.05
C ILE A 21 5.61 4.60 -0.16
N ILE A 22 4.50 3.91 0.12
CA ILE A 22 4.44 2.45 0.08
C ILE A 22 3.31 2.00 -0.83
N LEU A 23 3.66 1.17 -1.81
CA LEU A 23 2.69 0.53 -2.71
C LEU A 23 2.24 -0.79 -2.08
N ILE A 24 0.94 -0.98 -2.00
CA ILE A 24 0.37 -2.24 -1.50
C ILE A 24 -0.54 -2.80 -2.57
N THR A 25 -0.22 -3.99 -3.07
CA THR A 25 -1.07 -4.71 -4.03
C THR A 25 -2.07 -5.57 -3.28
N GLY A 26 -3.24 -5.80 -3.86
CA GLY A 26 -4.31 -6.53 -3.18
C GLY A 26 -4.82 -5.79 -1.95
N ALA A 27 -4.81 -4.47 -1.98
CA ALA A 27 -5.08 -3.63 -0.81
C ALA A 27 -6.54 -3.62 -0.37
N GLY A 28 -7.45 -4.12 -1.19
CA GLY A 28 -8.89 -4.07 -0.90
C GLY A 28 -9.38 -5.12 0.10
N ASP A 29 -8.61 -6.16 0.35
CA ASP A 29 -9.03 -7.31 1.16
C ASP A 29 -7.90 -7.86 2.03
N GLY A 30 -8.31 -8.53 3.12
CA GLY A 30 -7.45 -9.41 3.91
C GLY A 30 -6.16 -8.76 4.39
N ILE A 31 -5.05 -9.44 4.15
CA ILE A 31 -3.71 -9.00 4.58
C ILE A 31 -3.32 -7.68 3.95
N GLY A 32 -3.64 -7.47 2.67
CA GLY A 32 -3.33 -6.23 1.98
C GLY A 32 -4.04 -5.03 2.60
N LYS A 33 -5.31 -5.18 2.92
CA LYS A 33 -6.09 -4.15 3.60
C LYS A 33 -5.51 -3.85 4.99
N ALA A 34 -5.23 -4.89 5.77
CA ALA A 34 -4.66 -4.72 7.11
C ALA A 34 -3.29 -4.02 7.04
N ALA A 35 -2.46 -4.40 6.09
CA ALA A 35 -1.15 -3.78 5.88
C ALA A 35 -1.29 -2.30 5.51
N ALA A 36 -2.24 -1.95 4.64
CA ALA A 36 -2.47 -0.57 4.23
C ALA A 36 -2.85 0.31 5.42
N ILE A 37 -3.77 -0.17 6.24
CA ILE A 37 -4.21 0.56 7.43
C ILE A 37 -3.05 0.71 8.42
N SER A 38 -2.27 -0.36 8.65
CA SER A 38 -1.13 -0.33 9.56
C SER A 38 -0.04 0.62 9.09
N CYS A 39 0.31 0.61 7.79
CA CYS A 39 1.31 1.51 7.23
C CYS A 39 0.88 2.97 7.36
N ALA A 40 -0.38 3.25 7.07
CA ALA A 40 -0.93 4.60 7.19
C ALA A 40 -0.91 5.08 8.65
N ALA A 41 -1.20 4.20 9.60
CA ALA A 41 -1.14 4.52 11.02
C ALA A 41 0.29 4.86 11.49
N LEU A 42 1.31 4.34 10.78
CA LEU A 42 2.71 4.64 11.06
C LEU A 42 3.23 5.86 10.28
N GLY A 43 2.36 6.58 9.60
CA GLY A 43 2.69 7.81 8.91
C GLY A 43 2.97 7.69 7.41
N ALA A 44 2.86 6.51 6.85
CA ALA A 44 3.11 6.32 5.42
C ALA A 44 2.01 6.90 4.54
N LYS A 45 2.40 7.37 3.36
CA LYS A 45 1.47 7.59 2.26
C LYS A 45 1.35 6.27 1.50
N VAL A 46 0.16 5.72 1.47
CA VAL A 46 -0.08 4.40 0.90
C VAL A 46 -0.68 4.52 -0.49
N ILE A 47 -0.16 3.76 -1.45
CA ILE A 47 -0.76 3.60 -2.76
C ILE A 47 -1.53 2.28 -2.72
N LEU A 48 -2.86 2.37 -2.83
CA LEU A 48 -3.75 1.22 -2.74
C LEU A 48 -3.98 0.66 -4.13
N ALA A 49 -3.34 -0.45 -4.45
CA ALA A 49 -3.48 -1.10 -5.74
C ALA A 49 -4.36 -2.35 -5.63
N GLY A 50 -5.27 -2.50 -6.54
CA GLY A 50 -6.18 -3.64 -6.59
C GLY A 50 -7.16 -3.48 -7.73
N ARG A 51 -7.96 -4.52 -7.98
CA ARG A 51 -8.87 -4.54 -9.13
C ARG A 51 -10.30 -4.07 -8.82
N THR A 52 -10.68 -4.01 -7.56
CA THR A 52 -12.06 -3.65 -7.17
C THR A 52 -12.07 -2.26 -6.55
N LEU A 53 -12.43 -1.27 -7.34
CA LEU A 53 -12.41 0.14 -6.92
C LEU A 53 -13.21 0.37 -5.64
N ALA A 54 -14.41 -0.20 -5.51
CA ALA A 54 -15.24 -0.01 -4.33
C ALA A 54 -14.55 -0.46 -3.04
N LYS A 55 -13.79 -1.55 -3.11
CA LYS A 55 -13.03 -2.04 -1.95
C LYS A 55 -11.87 -1.13 -1.59
N LEU A 56 -11.19 -0.60 -2.60
CA LEU A 56 -10.10 0.35 -2.39
C LEU A 56 -10.61 1.65 -1.78
N GLU A 57 -11.78 2.11 -2.20
CA GLU A 57 -12.42 3.31 -1.65
C GLU A 57 -12.78 3.12 -0.18
N GLN A 58 -13.22 1.93 0.23
CA GLN A 58 -13.50 1.63 1.62
C GLN A 58 -12.25 1.73 2.48
N VAL A 59 -11.13 1.20 1.99
CA VAL A 59 -9.85 1.30 2.70
C VAL A 59 -9.37 2.75 2.76
N PHE A 60 -9.51 3.47 1.67
CA PHE A 60 -9.21 4.90 1.61
C PHE A 60 -9.96 5.67 2.71
N ASP A 61 -11.28 5.46 2.79
CA ASP A 61 -12.11 6.13 3.79
C ASP A 61 -11.69 5.78 5.21
N GLN A 62 -11.40 4.51 5.49
CA GLN A 62 -10.95 4.08 6.80
C GLN A 62 -9.64 4.74 7.21
N ILE A 63 -8.70 4.89 6.29
CA ILE A 63 -7.42 5.55 6.56
C ILE A 63 -7.63 7.04 6.84
N VAL A 64 -8.43 7.72 6.04
CA VAL A 64 -8.70 9.15 6.20
C VAL A 64 -9.43 9.42 7.53
N VAL A 65 -10.44 8.61 7.86
CA VAL A 65 -11.19 8.74 9.11
C VAL A 65 -10.28 8.52 10.32
N ALA A 66 -9.32 7.62 10.22
CA ALA A 66 -8.36 7.35 11.30
C ALA A 66 -7.28 8.43 11.43
N GLY A 67 -7.25 9.42 10.54
CA GLY A 67 -6.28 10.50 10.61
C GLY A 67 -4.98 10.25 9.87
N GLY A 68 -4.90 9.19 9.07
CA GLY A 68 -3.73 8.90 8.25
C GLY A 68 -3.63 9.84 7.04
N ALA A 69 -2.44 9.87 6.42
CA ALA A 69 -2.24 10.62 5.19
C ALA A 69 -3.17 10.08 4.09
N GLU A 70 -3.74 10.98 3.29
CA GLU A 70 -4.66 10.60 2.23
C GLU A 70 -3.98 9.61 1.26
N PRO A 71 -4.53 8.39 1.11
CA PRO A 71 -3.95 7.39 0.21
C PRO A 71 -4.18 7.75 -1.25
N VAL A 72 -3.46 7.05 -2.13
CA VAL A 72 -3.71 7.09 -3.58
C VAL A 72 -4.37 5.78 -3.97
N ILE A 73 -5.45 5.86 -4.74
CA ILE A 73 -6.11 4.69 -5.29
C ILE A 73 -5.57 4.41 -6.68
N TYR A 74 -5.11 3.20 -6.91
CA TYR A 74 -4.57 2.77 -8.19
C TYR A 74 -5.26 1.47 -8.65
N PRO A 75 -6.38 1.58 -9.38
CA PRO A 75 -7.09 0.39 -9.85
C PRO A 75 -6.24 -0.33 -10.90
N VAL A 76 -5.93 -1.57 -10.64
CA VAL A 76 -5.15 -2.40 -11.57
C VAL A 76 -5.44 -3.86 -11.29
N ASP A 77 -5.55 -4.64 -12.36
CA ASP A 77 -5.69 -6.08 -12.26
C ASP A 77 -4.31 -6.74 -12.42
N LEU A 78 -3.80 -7.28 -11.32
CA LEU A 78 -2.50 -7.94 -11.30
C LEU A 78 -2.62 -9.46 -11.30
N GLU A 79 -3.80 -10.01 -11.52
CA GLU A 79 -3.98 -11.44 -11.66
C GLU A 79 -3.17 -11.95 -12.85
N GLY A 80 -2.32 -12.95 -12.61
CA GLY A 80 -1.44 -13.48 -13.64
C GLY A 80 -0.23 -12.59 -13.97
N ALA A 81 -0.03 -11.50 -13.24
CA ALA A 81 1.11 -10.61 -13.47
C ALA A 81 2.43 -11.32 -13.16
N SER A 82 3.42 -11.09 -14.02
CA SER A 82 4.78 -11.60 -13.83
C SER A 82 5.56 -10.68 -12.88
N THR A 83 6.74 -11.13 -12.46
CA THR A 83 7.67 -10.29 -11.70
C THR A 83 8.02 -9.02 -12.47
N GLU A 84 8.18 -9.13 -13.79
CA GLU A 84 8.48 -7.97 -14.64
C GLU A 84 7.35 -6.95 -14.64
N ASP A 85 6.09 -7.41 -14.62
CA ASP A 85 4.92 -6.52 -14.54
C ASP A 85 4.90 -5.74 -13.23
N TYR A 86 5.26 -6.37 -12.12
CA TYR A 86 5.38 -5.70 -10.82
C TYR A 86 6.53 -4.70 -10.81
N ASP A 87 7.66 -5.05 -11.40
CA ASP A 87 8.81 -4.14 -11.48
C ASP A 87 8.48 -2.90 -12.31
N GLU A 88 7.77 -3.09 -13.43
CA GLU A 88 7.34 -1.99 -14.28
C GLU A 88 6.36 -1.07 -13.54
N LEU A 89 5.40 -1.64 -12.82
CA LEU A 89 4.46 -0.88 -12.01
C LEU A 89 5.20 -0.06 -10.95
N ALA A 90 6.12 -0.68 -10.23
CA ALA A 90 6.90 0.00 -9.20
C ALA A 90 7.73 1.13 -9.79
N LEU A 91 8.37 0.92 -10.94
CA LEU A 91 9.15 1.93 -11.62
C LEU A 91 8.28 3.12 -12.05
N ASN A 92 7.12 2.86 -12.62
CA ASN A 92 6.19 3.91 -13.06
C ASN A 92 5.73 4.76 -11.87
N LEU A 93 5.44 4.13 -10.74
CA LEU A 93 5.02 4.85 -9.53
C LEU A 93 6.17 5.62 -8.91
N ASP A 94 7.37 5.06 -8.91
CA ASP A 94 8.56 5.78 -8.44
C ASP A 94 8.78 7.06 -9.26
N GLN A 95 8.62 7.00 -10.57
CA GLN A 95 8.73 8.16 -11.44
C GLN A 95 7.60 9.17 -11.20
N GLN A 96 6.38 8.69 -11.01
CA GLN A 96 5.20 9.54 -10.83
C GLN A 96 5.23 10.30 -9.50
N PHE A 97 5.66 9.65 -8.43
CA PHE A 97 5.66 10.22 -7.09
C PHE A 97 7.04 10.72 -6.63
N GLY A 98 8.07 10.52 -7.45
CA GLY A 98 9.44 10.94 -7.14
C GLY A 98 10.20 9.97 -6.25
N ARG A 99 9.52 9.00 -5.65
CA ARG A 99 10.12 7.96 -4.82
C ARG A 99 9.11 6.86 -4.54
N LEU A 100 9.61 5.67 -4.27
CA LEU A 100 8.83 4.56 -3.74
C LEU A 100 9.70 3.84 -2.70
N ASP A 101 9.31 3.90 -1.45
CA ASP A 101 10.12 3.39 -0.35
C ASP A 101 9.87 1.93 -0.03
N GLY A 102 8.72 1.41 -0.39
CA GLY A 102 8.36 0.03 -0.11
C GLY A 102 7.30 -0.50 -1.05
N LEU A 103 7.33 -1.81 -1.23
CA LEU A 103 6.34 -2.55 -2.00
C LEU A 103 5.90 -3.76 -1.19
N LEU A 104 4.64 -3.79 -0.80
CA LEU A 104 4.03 -4.96 -0.20
C LEU A 104 3.22 -5.68 -1.26
N GLN A 105 3.77 -6.78 -1.71
CA GLN A 105 3.19 -7.59 -2.75
C GLN A 105 2.32 -8.66 -2.11
N ASN A 106 1.01 -8.39 -2.07
CA ASN A 106 0.04 -9.34 -1.58
C ASN A 106 -0.57 -10.05 -2.79
N ALA A 107 0.05 -11.15 -3.18
CA ALA A 107 -0.45 -11.94 -4.29
C ALA A 107 -1.79 -12.55 -3.88
N SER A 108 -2.83 -12.09 -4.50
CA SER A 108 -4.13 -12.72 -4.43
C SER A 108 -4.05 -14.00 -5.26
N ILE A 109 -4.15 -15.09 -4.62
CA ILE A 109 -4.18 -16.39 -5.28
C ILE A 109 -5.61 -16.70 -5.66
#